data_efeb1152d6557e42861fa5887e0d1a6e
#
_entry.id   efeb1152d6557e42861fa5887e0d1a6e
#
_cell.length_a   1.000
_cell.length_b   1.000
_cell.length_c   1.000
_cell.angle_alpha   90.00
_cell.angle_beta   90.00
_cell.angle_gamma   90.00
#
_symmetry.space_group_name_H-M   'P 1'
#
loop_
_entity.id
_entity.type
_entity.pdbx_description
1 polymer ?
#
loop_
_entity_poly.entity_id
_entity_poly.type
_entity_poly.pdbx_seq_one_letter_code
_entity_poly.pdbx_strand_id
1 'polypeptide(L)'
;KALGKVLTEMTPQQVIDEILKSGLRGRGGAGFPTGRKWSFAAANQADQKYVCCNADEGDPGAFMDRSVLEGDPHAVLEAMAIAGYAIGASQGYIYVRAEYPIAVKRLQIAINQAREYGLLGKNIFDSGFDFDIDLRLGAGAFVCGEETALMTSIEGKRGEPRCRPPFPAVKGLFGKPTVLNNVETYANIAQIILNGADWFASMGTERSKGTKVFALGGKIKHT
;
A
#
# COMPACT_ATOMS: atom_id res chain seq x y z
N LYS A 1 6.55 -0.20 15.15
CA LYS A 1 8.02 -0.25 15.35
C LYS A 1 8.76 0.26 14.13
N ALA A 2 8.40 -0.20 12.92
CA ALA A 2 9.06 0.21 11.68
C ALA A 2 8.86 1.71 11.40
N LEU A 3 7.65 2.23 11.57
CA LEU A 3 7.36 3.67 11.40
C LEU A 3 8.17 4.53 12.38
N GLY A 4 8.27 4.11 13.65
CA GLY A 4 9.10 4.82 14.63
C GLY A 4 10.57 4.90 14.17
N LYS A 5 11.16 3.76 13.77
CA LYS A 5 12.51 3.72 13.22
C LYS A 5 12.68 4.64 12.00
N VAL A 6 11.71 4.61 11.08
CA VAL A 6 11.75 5.46 9.88
C VAL A 6 11.75 6.94 10.25
N LEU A 7 10.86 7.37 11.13
CA LEU A 7 10.71 8.79 11.46
C LEU A 7 11.84 9.35 12.34
N THR A 8 12.57 8.49 13.08
CA THR A 8 13.66 8.90 13.96
C THR A 8 15.06 8.67 13.40
N GLU A 9 15.24 7.72 12.49
CA GLU A 9 16.57 7.25 12.08
C GLU A 9 16.83 7.34 10.56
N MET A 10 15.78 7.54 9.74
CA MET A 10 15.91 7.45 8.28
C MET A 10 15.38 8.70 7.59
N THR A 11 16.05 9.12 6.54
CA THR A 11 15.53 10.11 5.61
C THR A 11 14.56 9.45 4.61
N PRO A 12 13.63 10.23 3.98
CA PRO A 12 12.74 9.71 2.93
C PRO A 12 13.49 8.94 1.82
N GLN A 13 14.65 9.45 1.39
CA GLN A 13 15.45 8.80 0.37
C GLN A 13 16.03 7.46 0.85
N GLN A 14 16.51 7.38 2.08
CA GLN A 14 17.01 6.13 2.66
C GLN A 14 15.92 5.06 2.74
N VAL A 15 14.67 5.43 3.03
CA VAL A 15 13.55 4.49 2.98
C VAL A 15 13.33 3.95 1.57
N ILE A 16 13.34 4.83 0.56
CA ILE A 16 13.21 4.42 -0.86
C ILE A 16 14.36 3.49 -1.26
N ASP A 17 15.59 3.82 -0.89
CA ASP A 17 16.78 3.04 -1.23
C ASP A 17 16.74 1.65 -0.58
N GLU A 18 16.26 1.55 0.67
CA GLU A 18 16.09 0.27 1.37
C GLU A 18 15.05 -0.62 0.66
N ILE A 19 13.93 -0.04 0.24
CA ILE A 19 12.91 -0.78 -0.53
C ILE A 19 13.41 -1.15 -1.93
N LEU A 20 14.19 -0.30 -2.58
CA LEU A 20 14.85 -0.63 -3.86
C LEU A 20 15.82 -1.79 -3.70
N LYS A 21 16.70 -1.72 -2.71
CA LYS A 21 17.72 -2.74 -2.41
C LYS A 21 17.09 -4.10 -2.08
N SER A 22 15.94 -4.11 -1.40
CA SER A 22 15.22 -5.35 -1.06
C SER A 22 14.78 -6.14 -2.29
N GLY A 23 14.63 -5.48 -3.44
CA GLY A 23 14.11 -6.09 -4.65
C GLY A 23 12.61 -6.42 -4.57
N LEU A 24 11.87 -5.84 -3.63
CA LEU A 24 10.41 -6.03 -3.52
C LEU A 24 9.73 -5.56 -4.80
N ARG A 25 9.00 -6.48 -5.43
CA ARG A 25 8.13 -6.21 -6.57
C ARG A 25 6.67 -6.23 -6.14
N GLY A 26 5.83 -5.47 -6.83
CA GLY A 26 4.40 -5.45 -6.60
C GLY A 26 3.78 -6.86 -6.60
N ARG A 27 2.94 -7.13 -5.61
CA ARG A 27 2.25 -8.42 -5.37
C ARG A 27 0.85 -8.49 -5.99
N GLY A 28 0.40 -7.42 -6.63
CA GLY A 28 -0.89 -7.34 -7.32
C GLY A 28 -0.91 -7.90 -8.75
N GLY A 29 0.14 -8.62 -9.17
CA GLY A 29 0.21 -9.29 -10.48
C GLY A 29 1.21 -8.68 -11.47
N ALA A 30 1.30 -7.36 -11.62
CA ALA A 30 2.20 -6.71 -12.59
C ALA A 30 3.69 -6.81 -12.22
N GLY A 31 4.02 -6.98 -10.94
CA GLY A 31 5.39 -7.18 -10.49
C GLY A 31 6.34 -6.01 -10.71
N PHE A 32 5.86 -4.79 -10.81
CA PHE A 32 6.71 -3.61 -10.96
C PHE A 32 7.53 -3.37 -9.67
N PRO A 33 8.82 -2.97 -9.75
CA PRO A 33 9.66 -2.73 -8.58
C PRO A 33 9.08 -1.62 -7.69
N THR A 34 8.77 -1.96 -6.43
CA THR A 34 8.05 -1.07 -5.49
C THR A 34 8.83 0.20 -5.19
N GLY A 35 10.11 0.09 -4.83
CA GLY A 35 10.95 1.26 -4.54
C GLY A 35 11.11 2.19 -5.75
N ARG A 36 11.15 1.64 -6.99
CA ARG A 36 11.19 2.45 -8.20
C ARG A 36 9.90 3.24 -8.43
N LYS A 37 8.75 2.64 -8.12
CA LYS A 37 7.46 3.37 -8.15
C LYS A 37 7.47 4.53 -7.16
N TRP A 38 7.98 4.31 -5.94
CA TRP A 38 8.09 5.34 -4.92
C TRP A 38 9.06 6.47 -5.32
N SER A 39 10.22 6.14 -5.89
CA SER A 39 11.18 7.16 -6.35
C SER A 39 10.58 8.08 -7.41
N PHE A 40 9.77 7.55 -8.33
CA PHE A 40 9.10 8.37 -9.34
C PHE A 40 8.11 9.36 -8.71
N ALA A 41 7.32 8.92 -7.73
CA ALA A 41 6.38 9.82 -7.05
C ALA A 41 7.11 10.84 -6.16
N ALA A 42 8.19 10.43 -5.50
CA ALA A 42 9.00 11.32 -4.66
C ALA A 42 9.62 12.46 -5.48
N ALA A 43 10.11 12.16 -6.69
CA ALA A 43 10.75 13.13 -7.58
C ALA A 43 9.81 14.23 -8.09
N ASN A 44 8.50 13.99 -8.13
CA ASN A 44 7.54 14.99 -8.58
C ASN A 44 7.24 16.00 -7.47
N GLN A 45 7.39 17.29 -7.76
CA GLN A 45 7.00 18.37 -6.85
C GLN A 45 5.49 18.63 -6.94
N ALA A 46 4.81 18.66 -5.80
CA ALA A 46 3.39 18.94 -5.69
C ALA A 46 3.03 19.41 -4.28
N ASP A 47 1.97 20.19 -4.18
CA ASP A 47 1.39 20.65 -2.91
C ASP A 47 0.77 19.51 -2.10
N GLN A 48 0.30 18.47 -2.79
CA GLN A 48 -0.30 17.27 -2.22
C GLN A 48 0.14 16.05 -3.01
N LYS A 49 0.41 14.95 -2.29
CA LYS A 49 0.61 13.61 -2.86
C LYS A 49 -0.25 12.60 -2.10
N TYR A 50 -0.53 11.47 -2.75
CA TYR A 50 -1.40 10.44 -2.18
C TYR A 50 -0.75 9.08 -2.16
N VAL A 51 -1.16 8.30 -1.16
CA VAL A 51 -0.83 6.88 -1.04
C VAL A 51 -2.12 6.08 -1.11
N CYS A 52 -2.22 5.13 -2.04
CA CYS A 52 -3.38 4.27 -2.17
C CYS A 52 -3.02 2.81 -1.92
N CYS A 53 -3.86 2.11 -1.18
CA CYS A 53 -3.82 0.67 -1.04
C CYS A 53 -4.94 0.05 -1.89
N ASN A 54 -4.54 -0.76 -2.87
CA ASN A 54 -5.47 -1.56 -3.65
C ASN A 54 -5.82 -2.82 -2.87
N ALA A 55 -7.00 -2.84 -2.29
CA ALA A 55 -7.62 -3.98 -1.61
C ALA A 55 -8.88 -4.45 -2.36
N ASP A 56 -8.97 -4.15 -3.65
CA ASP A 56 -10.01 -4.65 -4.55
C ASP A 56 -9.63 -6.01 -5.13
N GLU A 57 -9.65 -7.04 -4.29
CA GLU A 57 -9.36 -8.42 -4.66
C GLU A 57 -10.59 -9.03 -5.37
N GLY A 58 -10.77 -8.67 -6.65
CA GLY A 58 -11.95 -9.00 -7.45
C GLY A 58 -11.94 -10.40 -8.06
N ASP A 59 -10.82 -11.12 -7.99
CA ASP A 59 -10.69 -12.47 -8.57
C ASP A 59 -11.53 -13.48 -7.78
N PRO A 60 -12.47 -14.21 -8.41
CA PRO A 60 -13.32 -15.17 -7.71
C PRO A 60 -12.52 -16.26 -6.99
N GLY A 61 -12.78 -16.40 -5.67
CA GLY A 61 -12.07 -17.36 -4.82
C GLY A 61 -10.71 -16.91 -4.29
N ALA A 62 -10.19 -15.76 -4.69
CA ALA A 62 -9.01 -15.17 -4.09
C ALA A 62 -9.31 -14.64 -2.68
N PHE A 63 -8.37 -14.85 -1.75
CA PHE A 63 -8.48 -14.40 -0.35
C PHE A 63 -7.13 -14.01 0.28
N MET A 64 -6.11 -13.77 -0.52
CA MET A 64 -4.76 -13.43 -0.07
C MET A 64 -4.75 -12.08 0.66
N ASP A 65 -5.23 -11.04 -0.01
CA ASP A 65 -5.31 -9.69 0.54
C ASP A 65 -6.32 -9.60 1.68
N ARG A 66 -7.46 -10.27 1.54
CA ARG A 66 -8.46 -10.41 2.59
C ARG A 66 -7.85 -10.97 3.87
N SER A 67 -7.08 -12.06 3.77
CA SER A 67 -6.45 -12.70 4.94
C SER A 67 -5.50 -11.77 5.66
N VAL A 68 -4.72 -10.95 4.94
CA VAL A 68 -3.84 -9.93 5.54
C VAL A 68 -4.65 -8.85 6.25
N LEU A 69 -5.68 -8.30 5.60
CA LEU A 69 -6.52 -7.25 6.17
C LEU A 69 -7.31 -7.71 7.40
N GLU A 70 -7.71 -8.98 7.43
CA GLU A 70 -8.41 -9.56 8.57
C GLU A 70 -7.45 -10.02 9.68
N GLY A 71 -6.22 -10.44 9.33
CA GLY A 71 -5.24 -10.94 10.28
C GLY A 71 -4.39 -9.85 10.92
N ASP A 72 -3.84 -8.95 10.12
CA ASP A 72 -2.96 -7.86 10.57
C ASP A 72 -3.17 -6.57 9.76
N PRO A 73 -4.29 -5.85 9.97
CA PRO A 73 -4.53 -4.57 9.31
C PRO A 73 -3.50 -3.51 9.67
N HIS A 74 -2.93 -3.55 10.88
CA HIS A 74 -1.95 -2.58 11.34
C HIS A 74 -0.66 -2.62 10.51
N ALA A 75 -0.22 -3.78 10.03
CA ALA A 75 0.95 -3.87 9.16
C ALA A 75 0.76 -3.07 7.86
N VAL A 76 -0.46 -3.07 7.31
CA VAL A 76 -0.80 -2.30 6.10
C VAL A 76 -0.82 -0.80 6.41
N LEU A 77 -1.44 -0.38 7.52
CA LEU A 77 -1.49 1.04 7.93
C LEU A 77 -0.08 1.60 8.18
N GLU A 78 0.76 0.85 8.91
CA GLU A 78 2.15 1.23 9.17
C GLU A 78 2.94 1.39 7.86
N ALA A 79 2.79 0.46 6.94
CA ALA A 79 3.46 0.49 5.64
C ALA A 79 2.99 1.67 4.76
N MET A 80 1.70 2.00 4.79
CA MET A 80 1.17 3.16 4.08
C MET A 80 1.72 4.48 4.64
N ALA A 81 1.85 4.60 5.97
CA ALA A 81 2.47 5.75 6.61
C ALA A 81 3.96 5.87 6.24
N ILE A 82 4.70 4.76 6.21
CA ILE A 82 6.09 4.72 5.74
C ILE A 82 6.19 5.17 4.28
N ALA A 83 5.30 4.69 3.41
CA ALA A 83 5.24 5.13 2.01
C ALA A 83 4.91 6.62 1.90
N GLY A 84 3.97 7.11 2.72
CA GLY A 84 3.63 8.52 2.81
C GLY A 84 4.84 9.39 3.15
N TYR A 85 5.58 9.01 4.19
CA TYR A 85 6.82 9.68 4.57
C TYR A 85 7.85 9.68 3.43
N ALA A 86 8.07 8.52 2.81
CA ALA A 86 9.06 8.35 1.75
C ALA A 86 8.80 9.22 0.52
N ILE A 87 7.54 9.45 0.15
CA ILE A 87 7.19 10.23 -1.05
C ILE A 87 6.74 11.67 -0.75
N GLY A 88 6.57 12.03 0.53
CA GLY A 88 6.05 13.33 0.95
C GLY A 88 4.53 13.47 0.79
N ALA A 89 3.77 12.40 1.03
CA ALA A 89 2.31 12.41 1.05
C ALA A 89 1.78 12.56 2.46
N SER A 90 0.64 13.24 2.62
CA SER A 90 -0.05 13.43 3.90
C SER A 90 -1.40 12.71 4.00
N GLN A 91 -1.86 12.09 2.91
CA GLN A 91 -3.15 11.41 2.86
C GLN A 91 -3.06 10.05 2.16
N GLY A 92 -3.64 9.03 2.77
CA GLY A 92 -3.81 7.69 2.24
C GLY A 92 -5.27 7.30 2.05
N TYR A 93 -5.51 6.37 1.11
CA TYR A 93 -6.80 5.73 0.91
C TYR A 93 -6.64 4.23 0.78
N ILE A 94 -7.45 3.45 1.51
CA ILE A 94 -7.58 2.01 1.30
C ILE A 94 -8.88 1.78 0.54
N TYR A 95 -8.78 1.28 -0.67
CA TYR A 95 -9.93 0.90 -1.47
C TYR A 95 -10.19 -0.59 -1.29
N VAL A 96 -11.25 -0.92 -0.56
CA VAL A 96 -11.60 -2.29 -0.16
C VAL A 96 -12.99 -2.65 -0.66
N ARG A 97 -13.19 -3.90 -1.03
CA ARG A 97 -14.49 -4.42 -1.47
C ARG A 97 -15.51 -4.39 -0.33
N ALA A 98 -16.72 -3.92 -0.63
CA ALA A 98 -17.85 -3.98 0.30
C ALA A 98 -18.20 -5.42 0.68
N GLU A 99 -17.88 -6.40 -0.17
CA GLU A 99 -18.10 -7.84 0.05
C GLU A 99 -17.14 -8.45 1.10
N TYR A 100 -16.20 -7.66 1.64
CA TYR A 100 -15.31 -8.06 2.74
C TYR A 100 -15.66 -7.34 4.05
N PRO A 101 -16.87 -7.57 4.63
CA PRO A 101 -17.34 -6.79 5.78
C PRO A 101 -16.48 -6.96 7.02
N ILE A 102 -15.84 -8.11 7.22
CA ILE A 102 -14.92 -8.34 8.34
C ILE A 102 -13.65 -7.53 8.17
N ALA A 103 -13.06 -7.51 6.97
CA ALA A 103 -11.88 -6.71 6.66
C ALA A 103 -12.17 -5.21 6.84
N VAL A 104 -13.31 -4.73 6.32
CA VAL A 104 -13.75 -3.33 6.49
C VAL A 104 -13.87 -2.96 7.96
N LYS A 105 -14.54 -3.80 8.77
CA LYS A 105 -14.70 -3.57 10.21
C LYS A 105 -13.34 -3.53 10.93
N ARG A 106 -12.45 -4.48 10.64
CA ARG A 106 -11.12 -4.54 11.28
C ARG A 106 -10.24 -3.37 10.87
N LEU A 107 -10.26 -2.98 9.60
CA LEU A 107 -9.56 -1.78 9.12
C LEU A 107 -10.06 -0.51 9.82
N GLN A 108 -11.38 -0.35 9.95
CA GLN A 108 -11.94 0.81 10.65
C GLN A 108 -11.51 0.86 12.13
N ILE A 109 -11.52 -0.30 12.81
CA ILE A 109 -11.03 -0.40 14.19
C ILE A 109 -9.54 -0.03 14.25
N ALA A 110 -8.72 -0.59 13.37
CA ALA A 110 -7.29 -0.35 13.33
C ALA A 110 -6.94 1.13 13.04
N ILE A 111 -7.65 1.78 12.12
CA ILE A 111 -7.48 3.21 11.82
C ILE A 111 -7.84 4.05 13.05
N ASN A 112 -8.96 3.77 13.71
CA ASN A 112 -9.38 4.50 14.89
C ASN A 112 -8.35 4.34 16.02
N GLN A 113 -7.87 3.12 16.28
CA GLN A 113 -6.81 2.86 17.26
C GLN A 113 -5.51 3.59 16.88
N ALA A 114 -5.10 3.55 15.62
CA ALA A 114 -3.90 4.24 15.18
C ALA A 114 -4.00 5.76 15.38
N ARG A 115 -5.17 6.36 15.16
CA ARG A 115 -5.44 7.79 15.45
C ARG A 115 -5.41 8.07 16.96
N GLU A 116 -6.02 7.22 17.76
CA GLU A 116 -6.04 7.34 19.23
C GLU A 116 -4.63 7.28 19.83
N TYR A 117 -3.77 6.41 19.32
CA TYR A 117 -2.38 6.28 19.76
C TYR A 117 -1.41 7.27 19.08
N GLY A 118 -1.90 8.23 18.29
CA GLY A 118 -1.04 9.20 17.60
C GLY A 118 -0.13 8.60 16.52
N LEU A 119 -0.50 7.46 15.97
CA LEU A 119 0.22 6.78 14.88
C LEU A 119 -0.31 7.18 13.50
N LEU A 120 -1.46 7.85 13.45
CA LEU A 120 -2.05 8.53 12.30
C LEU A 120 -2.55 9.91 12.75
N GLY A 121 -2.61 10.86 11.83
CA GLY A 121 -3.05 12.24 12.05
C GLY A 121 -1.91 13.23 11.95
N LYS A 122 -1.80 14.12 12.94
CA LYS A 122 -0.83 15.21 12.96
C LYS A 122 0.38 14.90 13.82
N ASN A 123 1.54 15.40 13.36
CA ASN A 123 2.80 15.39 14.12
C ASN A 123 3.15 14.02 14.72
N ILE A 124 3.09 12.97 13.91
CA ILE A 124 3.31 11.59 14.33
C ILE A 124 4.72 11.45 14.95
N PHE A 125 4.81 10.92 16.19
CA PHE A 125 6.05 10.80 16.97
C PHE A 125 6.84 12.12 17.13
N ASP A 126 6.15 13.26 17.18
CA ASP A 126 6.78 14.61 17.25
C ASP A 126 7.81 14.88 16.14
N SER A 127 7.66 14.20 14.99
CA SER A 127 8.56 14.30 13.85
C SER A 127 8.21 15.43 12.87
N GLY A 128 7.07 16.10 13.05
CA GLY A 128 6.50 17.02 12.08
C GLY A 128 5.81 16.35 10.89
N PHE A 129 5.76 15.02 10.87
CA PHE A 129 5.09 14.26 9.81
C PHE A 129 3.60 14.13 10.09
N ASP A 130 2.79 14.56 9.10
CA ASP A 130 1.34 14.42 9.10
C ASP A 130 0.94 13.35 8.10
N PHE A 131 0.14 12.38 8.52
CA PHE A 131 -0.42 11.37 7.61
C PHE A 131 -1.69 10.76 8.17
N ASP A 132 -2.73 10.71 7.38
CA ASP A 132 -3.98 10.04 7.76
C ASP A 132 -4.48 9.10 6.66
N ILE A 133 -5.37 8.18 7.01
CA ILE A 133 -5.89 7.15 6.11
C ILE A 133 -7.41 7.10 6.22
N ASP A 134 -8.07 7.11 5.05
CA ASP A 134 -9.50 6.89 4.94
C ASP A 134 -9.82 5.60 4.16
N LEU A 135 -10.94 4.97 4.52
CA LEU A 135 -11.48 3.85 3.76
C LEU A 135 -12.38 4.35 2.62
N ARG A 136 -12.28 3.66 1.49
CA ARG A 136 -13.22 3.77 0.37
C ARG A 136 -13.73 2.38 0.01
N LEU A 137 -15.05 2.25 -0.07
CA LEU A 137 -15.70 0.98 -0.36
C LEU A 137 -15.95 0.85 -1.86
N GLY A 138 -15.46 -0.25 -2.43
CA GLY A 138 -15.74 -0.63 -3.81
C GLY A 138 -17.13 -1.26 -3.92
N ALA A 139 -17.82 -1.01 -5.03
CA ALA A 139 -19.16 -1.52 -5.33
C ALA A 139 -19.14 -2.84 -6.13
N GLY A 140 -18.09 -3.64 -6.05
CA GLY A 140 -17.99 -4.97 -6.68
C GLY A 140 -17.60 -4.97 -8.17
N ALA A 141 -17.20 -3.85 -8.75
CA ALA A 141 -16.75 -3.78 -10.13
C ALA A 141 -15.31 -4.28 -10.26
N PHE A 142 -15.09 -5.41 -10.94
CA PHE A 142 -13.76 -6.01 -11.16
C PHE A 142 -12.75 -5.03 -11.77
N VAL A 143 -13.21 -4.14 -12.65
CA VAL A 143 -12.37 -3.12 -13.30
C VAL A 143 -11.69 -2.18 -12.29
N CYS A 144 -12.25 -2.00 -11.10
CA CYS A 144 -11.66 -1.17 -10.05
C CYS A 144 -10.39 -1.79 -9.42
N GLY A 145 -10.04 -3.02 -9.74
CA GLY A 145 -8.72 -3.59 -9.46
C GLY A 145 -7.60 -2.97 -10.31
N GLU A 146 -7.92 -2.35 -11.46
CA GLU A 146 -6.96 -1.57 -12.25
C GLU A 146 -6.69 -0.22 -11.58
N GLU A 147 -5.41 0.19 -11.48
CA GLU A 147 -4.99 1.32 -10.63
C GLU A 147 -5.67 2.65 -10.98
N THR A 148 -5.90 2.94 -12.26
CA THR A 148 -6.51 4.21 -12.68
C THR A 148 -8.03 4.20 -12.52
N ALA A 149 -8.68 3.07 -12.75
CA ALA A 149 -10.11 2.88 -12.49
C ALA A 149 -10.42 2.99 -10.99
N LEU A 150 -9.57 2.42 -10.13
CA LEU A 150 -9.65 2.54 -8.68
C LEU A 150 -9.60 4.02 -8.26
N MET A 151 -8.62 4.78 -8.77
CA MET A 151 -8.51 6.21 -8.45
C MET A 151 -9.72 7.00 -8.93
N THR A 152 -10.24 6.71 -10.12
CA THR A 152 -11.45 7.34 -10.66
C THR A 152 -12.66 7.07 -9.75
N SER A 153 -12.78 5.85 -9.22
CA SER A 153 -13.81 5.48 -8.26
C SER A 153 -13.65 6.21 -6.92
N ILE A 154 -12.43 6.35 -6.38
CA ILE A 154 -12.17 7.15 -5.17
C ILE A 154 -12.60 8.60 -5.35
N GLU A 155 -12.42 9.14 -6.56
CA GLU A 155 -12.86 10.51 -6.91
C GLU A 155 -14.38 10.67 -7.01
N GLY A 156 -15.15 9.61 -6.77
CA GLY A 156 -16.61 9.64 -6.83
C GLY A 156 -17.18 9.56 -8.25
N LYS A 157 -16.37 9.18 -9.22
CA LYS A 157 -16.76 8.98 -10.62
C LYS A 157 -16.93 7.48 -10.91
N ARG A 158 -17.50 7.16 -12.06
CA ARG A 158 -17.53 5.79 -12.57
C ARG A 158 -16.11 5.25 -12.70
N GLY A 159 -15.87 4.04 -12.18
CA GLY A 159 -14.56 3.38 -12.18
C GLY A 159 -14.11 2.99 -13.59
N GLU A 160 -13.64 3.95 -14.35
CA GLU A 160 -13.15 3.77 -15.71
C GLU A 160 -11.63 3.99 -15.77
N PRO A 161 -10.88 3.13 -16.46
CA PRO A 161 -9.45 3.30 -16.67
C PRO A 161 -9.12 4.60 -17.40
N ARG A 162 -7.96 5.16 -17.08
CA ARG A 162 -7.42 6.35 -17.77
C ARG A 162 -6.27 5.95 -18.69
N CYS A 163 -6.14 6.67 -19.81
CA CYS A 163 -4.97 6.52 -20.68
C CYS A 163 -3.68 6.89 -19.95
N ARG A 164 -2.62 6.15 -20.21
CA ARG A 164 -1.24 6.43 -19.77
C ARG A 164 -0.35 6.61 -20.99
N PRO A 165 0.61 7.56 -21.02
CA PRO A 165 0.90 8.59 -20.03
C PRO A 165 -0.20 9.67 -19.90
N PRO A 166 -0.27 10.44 -18.77
CA PRO A 166 0.67 10.41 -17.65
C PRO A 166 0.44 9.22 -16.70
N PHE A 167 1.52 8.73 -16.08
CA PHE A 167 1.45 7.68 -15.06
C PHE A 167 1.00 8.25 -13.71
N PRO A 168 0.42 7.43 -12.81
CA PRO A 168 -0.06 7.87 -11.50
C PRO A 168 0.98 8.59 -10.65
N ALA A 169 2.26 8.20 -10.76
CA ALA A 169 3.34 8.87 -10.06
C ALA A 169 3.49 10.37 -10.44
N VAL A 170 2.97 10.77 -11.59
CA VAL A 170 2.95 12.16 -12.08
C VAL A 170 1.56 12.78 -11.89
N LYS A 171 0.51 12.07 -12.32
CA LYS A 171 -0.87 12.57 -12.32
C LYS A 171 -1.85 11.42 -12.01
N GLY A 172 -1.99 11.13 -10.73
CA GLY A 172 -2.87 10.09 -10.19
C GLY A 172 -4.17 10.63 -9.60
N LEU A 173 -4.44 10.28 -8.35
CA LEU A 173 -5.65 10.65 -7.61
C LEU A 173 -5.79 12.18 -7.51
N PHE A 174 -6.97 12.68 -7.85
CA PHE A 174 -7.27 14.13 -7.91
C PHE A 174 -6.26 14.93 -8.76
N GLY A 175 -5.63 14.27 -9.74
CA GLY A 175 -4.62 14.89 -10.59
C GLY A 175 -3.26 15.12 -9.94
N LYS A 176 -3.00 14.54 -8.77
CA LYS A 176 -1.76 14.71 -7.98
C LYS A 176 -0.89 13.45 -8.04
N PRO A 177 0.44 13.56 -7.78
CA PRO A 177 1.31 12.40 -7.73
C PRO A 177 0.80 11.38 -6.70
N THR A 178 0.69 10.12 -7.13
CA THR A 178 0.09 9.05 -6.33
C THR A 178 0.90 7.78 -6.44
N VAL A 179 1.16 7.14 -5.29
CA VAL A 179 1.63 5.77 -5.21
C VAL A 179 0.45 4.86 -4.89
N LEU A 180 0.24 3.85 -5.71
CA LEU A 180 -0.72 2.79 -5.44
C LEU A 180 -0.01 1.45 -5.38
N ASN A 181 -0.19 0.72 -4.29
CA ASN A 181 0.32 -0.63 -4.11
C ASN A 181 -0.79 -1.57 -3.63
N ASN A 182 -0.61 -2.85 -3.93
CA ASN A 182 -1.46 -3.93 -3.44
C ASN A 182 -1.24 -4.18 -1.94
N VAL A 183 -2.20 -4.79 -1.26
CA VAL A 183 -2.17 -5.11 0.19
C VAL A 183 -0.94 -5.92 0.58
N GLU A 184 -0.67 -7.05 -0.10
CA GLU A 184 0.48 -7.89 0.20
C GLU A 184 1.81 -7.16 -0.02
N THR A 185 1.87 -6.24 -0.99
CA THR A 185 3.06 -5.40 -1.18
C THR A 185 3.33 -4.56 0.06
N TYR A 186 2.30 -3.90 0.61
CA TYR A 186 2.43 -3.13 1.85
C TYR A 186 2.80 -3.99 3.05
N ALA A 187 2.21 -5.18 3.19
CA ALA A 187 2.48 -6.09 4.30
C ALA A 187 3.96 -6.47 4.46
N ASN A 188 4.76 -6.39 3.39
CA ASN A 188 6.19 -6.67 3.44
C ASN A 188 7.06 -5.48 3.91
N ILE A 189 6.56 -4.24 3.81
CA ILE A 189 7.37 -3.03 4.02
C ILE A 189 7.94 -2.96 5.43
N ALA A 190 7.11 -3.13 6.45
CA ALA A 190 7.55 -3.02 7.84
C ALA A 190 8.64 -4.06 8.17
N GLN A 191 8.53 -5.28 7.65
CA GLN A 191 9.51 -6.33 7.84
C GLN A 191 10.84 -6.02 7.15
N ILE A 192 10.81 -5.43 5.96
CA ILE A 192 12.02 -4.99 5.25
C ILE A 192 12.74 -3.91 6.06
N ILE A 193 12.00 -2.91 6.56
CA ILE A 193 12.58 -1.82 7.38
C ILE A 193 13.21 -2.34 8.68
N LEU A 194 12.59 -3.33 9.33
CA LEU A 194 13.06 -3.87 10.60
C LEU A 194 14.24 -4.83 10.45
N ASN A 195 14.20 -5.70 9.45
CA ASN A 195 15.18 -6.77 9.28
C ASN A 195 16.25 -6.48 8.21
N GLY A 196 16.03 -5.45 7.40
CA GLY A 196 16.94 -5.03 6.33
C GLY A 196 16.60 -5.62 4.96
N ALA A 197 17.02 -4.90 3.93
CA ALA A 197 16.81 -5.27 2.53
C ALA A 197 17.44 -6.61 2.18
N ASP A 198 18.65 -6.87 2.68
CA ASP A 198 19.40 -8.10 2.39
C ASP A 198 18.71 -9.34 2.98
N TRP A 199 18.09 -9.20 4.16
CA TRP A 199 17.26 -10.25 4.75
C TRP A 199 16.10 -10.63 3.82
N PHE A 200 15.36 -9.65 3.32
CA PHE A 200 14.25 -9.91 2.39
C PHE A 200 14.76 -10.50 1.07
N ALA A 201 15.85 -9.97 0.53
CA ALA A 201 16.45 -10.41 -0.72
C ALA A 201 17.06 -11.82 -0.65
N SER A 202 17.35 -12.33 0.56
CA SER A 202 17.89 -13.69 0.75
C SER A 202 16.84 -14.79 0.49
N MET A 203 15.56 -14.43 0.48
CA MET A 203 14.45 -15.34 0.18
C MET A 203 14.04 -15.24 -1.28
N GLY A 204 13.47 -16.31 -1.82
CA GLY A 204 12.96 -16.33 -3.19
C GLY A 204 14.03 -16.65 -4.24
N THR A 205 13.92 -16.02 -5.41
CA THR A 205 14.83 -16.22 -6.54
C THR A 205 15.55 -14.93 -6.91
N GLU A 206 16.55 -15.01 -7.77
CA GLU A 206 17.28 -13.84 -8.26
C GLU A 206 16.35 -12.75 -8.83
N ARG A 207 15.31 -13.16 -9.57
CA ARG A 207 14.38 -12.24 -10.24
C ARG A 207 13.11 -11.95 -9.44
N SER A 208 12.81 -12.71 -8.38
CA SER A 208 11.63 -12.56 -7.53
C SER A 208 12.03 -12.77 -6.08
N LYS A 209 12.41 -11.68 -5.43
CA LYS A 209 12.86 -11.65 -4.04
C LYS A 209 11.70 -11.73 -3.07
N GLY A 210 11.98 -12.26 -1.88
CA GLY A 210 11.04 -12.36 -0.77
C GLY A 210 10.03 -13.49 -0.92
N THR A 211 8.91 -13.34 -0.24
CA THR A 211 7.81 -14.30 -0.19
C THR A 211 6.64 -13.88 -1.09
N LYS A 212 5.74 -14.81 -1.35
CA LYS A 212 4.47 -14.58 -2.07
C LYS A 212 3.38 -15.43 -1.44
N VAL A 213 2.26 -14.80 -1.13
CA VAL A 213 1.06 -15.50 -0.64
C VAL A 213 0.22 -15.99 -1.82
N PHE A 214 -0.29 -17.22 -1.70
CA PHE A 214 -1.18 -17.82 -2.69
C PHE A 214 -2.47 -18.28 -2.03
N ALA A 215 -3.61 -17.96 -2.65
CA ALA A 215 -4.90 -18.55 -2.31
C ALA A 215 -5.01 -19.92 -2.98
N LEU A 216 -4.96 -20.98 -2.19
CA LEU A 216 -5.12 -22.35 -2.68
C LEU A 216 -6.56 -22.80 -2.44
N GLY A 217 -7.22 -23.28 -3.48
CA GLY A 217 -8.61 -23.74 -3.41
C GLY A 217 -8.87 -24.94 -4.32
N GLY A 218 -10.07 -25.54 -4.22
CA GLY A 218 -10.49 -26.69 -5.03
C GLY A 218 -10.03 -28.04 -4.47
N LYS A 219 -9.70 -28.99 -5.34
CA LYS A 219 -9.32 -30.37 -4.95
C LYS A 219 -7.87 -30.45 -4.50
N ILE A 220 -7.56 -29.83 -3.38
CA ILE A 220 -6.22 -29.87 -2.76
C ILE A 220 -6.20 -30.85 -1.58
N LYS A 221 -5.00 -31.37 -1.25
CA LYS A 221 -4.83 -32.40 -0.21
C LYS A 221 -5.03 -31.84 1.21
N HIS A 222 -4.66 -30.58 1.42
CA HIS A 222 -4.76 -29.89 2.70
C HIS A 222 -5.35 -28.49 2.45
N THR A 223 -6.32 -28.07 3.26
CA THR A 223 -6.96 -26.75 3.25
C THR A 223 -6.57 -25.99 4.49
#